data_9683a6ab45fcadf4432834d7cb15a646
#
_entry.id   9683a6ab45fcadf4432834d7cb15a646
#
_cell.length_a   1.000
_cell.length_b   1.000
_cell.length_c   1.000
_cell.angle_alpha   90.00
_cell.angle_beta   90.00
_cell.angle_gamma   90.00
#
_symmetry.space_group_name_H-M   'P 1'
#
loop_
_entity.id
_entity.type
_entity.pdbx_description
1 polymer ?
#
loop_
_entity_poly.entity_id
_entity_poly.type
_entity_poly.pdbx_seq_one_letter_code
_entity_poly.pdbx_strand_id
1 'polypeptide(L)'
;MGIAKLPRVGVVIANHNNESYVAAAIASAARQTVRNIDVVVVDDASIDGSDKVIRDTLEKMSDSRFRYIRLEKNCGQTGAIRRGIAELRTPFVCFLDSDDVWYENFVERHLAAHLNADFPVAFTYCDSHFINGDGELLAGTAWWFELPPKHEQHRPIEPDAAPLIEAAAGLARFPQNPAMTLHGHWTPTWSSNSTAAMMFRRDIVELVLPDGDEELRLYLDFYLSTFCVLIVGGIAIHEALYAYRMHGKNKHSDGVMLGGASQTSRKNWAPITQQVFGLILDVLNKRRETLIESIGSMRHQQAVNTVHFAMRQSRRAPWLQRLLALLNKG
;
A
#
# COMPACT_ATOMS: atom_id res chain seq x y z
N MET A 1 35.75 -6.56 -12.60
CA MET A 1 34.63 -5.78 -12.00
C MET A 1 33.39 -6.66 -12.02
N GLY A 2 32.81 -6.97 -10.85
CA GLY A 2 31.58 -7.76 -10.78
C GLY A 2 30.41 -6.95 -11.36
N ILE A 3 29.55 -7.61 -12.15
CA ILE A 3 28.30 -7.04 -12.63
C ILE A 3 27.45 -6.68 -11.40
N ALA A 4 26.93 -5.46 -11.32
CA ALA A 4 26.01 -5.04 -10.28
C ALA A 4 24.81 -6.02 -10.25
N LYS A 5 24.48 -6.53 -9.07
CA LYS A 5 23.32 -7.43 -8.88
C LYS A 5 22.11 -6.61 -8.48
N LEU A 6 20.95 -6.98 -9.01
CA LEU A 6 19.70 -6.42 -8.53
C LEU A 6 19.54 -6.68 -7.01
N PRO A 7 19.10 -5.69 -6.24
CA PRO A 7 18.86 -5.86 -4.82
C PRO A 7 17.78 -6.92 -4.56
N ARG A 8 17.85 -7.59 -3.41
CA ARG A 8 16.79 -8.48 -2.98
C ARG A 8 15.62 -7.65 -2.45
N VAL A 9 14.39 -8.08 -2.74
CA VAL A 9 13.16 -7.46 -2.26
C VAL A 9 12.50 -8.36 -1.24
N GLY A 10 12.19 -7.83 -0.07
CA GLY A 10 11.41 -8.50 0.96
C GLY A 10 9.92 -8.36 0.70
N VAL A 11 9.18 -9.42 0.94
CA VAL A 11 7.73 -9.43 0.83
C VAL A 11 7.14 -9.95 2.13
N VAL A 12 6.21 -9.21 2.73
CA VAL A 12 5.40 -9.70 3.85
C VAL A 12 3.99 -9.91 3.35
N ILE A 13 3.48 -11.14 3.47
CA ILE A 13 2.06 -11.45 3.24
C ILE A 13 1.40 -11.54 4.60
N ALA A 14 0.59 -10.53 4.95
CA ALA A 14 -0.14 -10.52 6.22
C ALA A 14 -1.50 -11.19 6.05
N ASN A 15 -1.77 -12.23 6.84
CA ASN A 15 -3.01 -13.02 6.78
C ASN A 15 -3.77 -12.96 8.10
N HIS A 16 -5.09 -12.80 8.03
CA HIS A 16 -6.01 -13.06 9.14
C HIS A 16 -7.39 -13.44 8.64
N ASN A 17 -7.77 -14.72 8.84
CA ASN A 17 -9.07 -15.27 8.46
C ASN A 17 -9.40 -15.12 6.96
N ASN A 18 -8.44 -15.42 6.08
CA ASN A 18 -8.57 -15.38 4.62
C ASN A 18 -8.24 -16.75 3.99
N GLU A 19 -8.74 -17.85 4.57
CA GLU A 19 -8.48 -19.23 4.07
C GLU A 19 -8.80 -19.41 2.58
N SER A 20 -9.82 -18.70 2.07
CA SER A 20 -10.24 -18.80 0.67
C SER A 20 -9.28 -18.12 -0.31
N TYR A 21 -8.43 -17.19 0.13
CA TYR A 21 -7.69 -16.30 -0.75
C TYR A 21 -6.17 -16.38 -0.58
N VAL A 22 -5.69 -16.70 0.62
CA VAL A 22 -4.26 -16.66 0.96
C VAL A 22 -3.38 -17.50 0.03
N ALA A 23 -3.88 -18.62 -0.47
CA ALA A 23 -3.14 -19.45 -1.44
C ALA A 23 -2.89 -18.71 -2.77
N ALA A 24 -3.86 -17.92 -3.24
CA ALA A 24 -3.72 -17.12 -4.46
C ALA A 24 -2.72 -15.97 -4.26
N ALA A 25 -2.73 -15.31 -3.10
CA ALA A 25 -1.75 -14.28 -2.73
C ALA A 25 -0.32 -14.86 -2.72
N ILE A 26 -0.09 -15.99 -2.05
CA ILE A 26 1.19 -16.69 -2.01
C ILE A 26 1.66 -17.05 -3.43
N ALA A 27 0.77 -17.64 -4.24
CA ALA A 27 1.09 -18.02 -5.62
C ALA A 27 1.43 -16.80 -6.49
N SER A 28 0.80 -15.66 -6.29
CA SER A 28 1.10 -14.42 -7.02
C SER A 28 2.49 -13.87 -6.71
N ALA A 29 2.89 -13.90 -5.44
CA ALA A 29 4.24 -13.55 -5.03
C ALA A 29 5.29 -14.53 -5.61
N ALA A 30 4.97 -15.81 -5.68
CA ALA A 30 5.88 -16.82 -6.25
C ALA A 30 6.14 -16.62 -7.75
N ARG A 31 5.16 -16.10 -8.50
CA ARG A 31 5.24 -15.89 -9.95
C ARG A 31 5.95 -14.61 -10.38
N GLN A 32 6.42 -13.77 -9.45
CA GLN A 32 7.10 -12.53 -9.81
C GLN A 32 8.26 -12.75 -10.79
N THR A 33 8.41 -11.89 -11.80
CA THR A 33 9.50 -11.91 -12.79
C THR A 33 10.85 -11.74 -12.12
N VAL A 34 10.95 -10.87 -11.12
CA VAL A 34 12.12 -10.71 -10.25
C VAL A 34 12.19 -11.87 -9.27
N ARG A 35 13.12 -12.81 -9.50
CA ARG A 35 13.28 -14.01 -8.65
C ARG A 35 14.03 -13.73 -7.33
N ASN A 36 14.76 -12.64 -7.24
CA ASN A 36 15.53 -12.29 -6.04
C ASN A 36 14.65 -11.64 -4.97
N ILE A 37 13.64 -12.39 -4.50
CA ILE A 37 12.71 -12.02 -3.43
C ILE A 37 12.90 -12.92 -2.21
N ASP A 38 12.50 -12.43 -1.05
CA ASP A 38 12.47 -13.12 0.24
C ASP A 38 11.10 -12.90 0.87
N VAL A 39 10.28 -13.94 1.01
CA VAL A 39 8.87 -13.84 1.36
C VAL A 39 8.59 -14.40 2.74
N VAL A 40 7.92 -13.63 3.58
CA VAL A 40 7.45 -14.07 4.90
C VAL A 40 5.93 -13.99 4.92
N VAL A 41 5.27 -15.14 5.03
CA VAL A 41 3.83 -15.22 5.28
C VAL A 41 3.61 -15.16 6.79
N VAL A 42 2.86 -14.19 7.26
CA VAL A 42 2.55 -14.01 8.69
C VAL A 42 1.07 -14.20 8.92
N ASP A 43 0.70 -15.25 9.62
CA ASP A 43 -0.67 -15.50 10.07
C ASP A 43 -0.91 -14.85 11.43
N ASP A 44 -1.76 -13.85 11.46
CA ASP A 44 -2.09 -13.05 12.65
C ASP A 44 -3.16 -13.75 13.52
N ALA A 45 -2.83 -14.94 13.99
CA ALA A 45 -3.67 -15.78 14.83
C ALA A 45 -5.06 -16.06 14.23
N SER A 46 -5.11 -16.50 12.96
CA SER A 46 -6.37 -16.90 12.33
C SER A 46 -7.08 -18.05 13.07
N ILE A 47 -8.40 -18.00 13.05
CA ILE A 47 -9.30 -19.02 13.66
C ILE A 47 -10.04 -19.87 12.61
N ASP A 48 -9.88 -19.54 11.32
CA ASP A 48 -10.37 -20.33 10.18
C ASP A 48 -9.31 -21.35 9.71
N GLY A 49 -9.48 -21.93 8.52
CA GLY A 49 -8.55 -22.89 7.92
C GLY A 49 -7.23 -22.29 7.37
N SER A 50 -6.96 -21.00 7.54
CA SER A 50 -5.80 -20.32 6.97
C SER A 50 -4.46 -20.99 7.29
N ASP A 51 -4.22 -21.42 8.55
CA ASP A 51 -2.96 -22.08 8.94
C ASP A 51 -2.70 -23.32 8.08
N LYS A 52 -3.74 -24.15 7.91
CA LYS A 52 -3.63 -25.37 7.09
C LYS A 52 -3.38 -25.03 5.62
N VAL A 53 -4.14 -24.08 5.07
CA VAL A 53 -4.02 -23.67 3.66
C VAL A 53 -2.63 -23.11 3.37
N ILE A 54 -2.08 -22.28 4.25
CA ILE A 54 -0.74 -21.71 4.10
C ILE A 54 0.30 -22.84 4.09
N ARG A 55 0.28 -23.75 5.08
CA ARG A 55 1.24 -24.86 5.17
C ARG A 55 1.19 -25.76 3.95
N ASP A 56 -0.02 -26.20 3.57
CA ASP A 56 -0.23 -27.07 2.39
C ASP A 56 0.26 -26.39 1.10
N THR A 57 0.05 -25.08 0.97
CA THR A 57 0.50 -24.31 -0.20
C THR A 57 2.02 -24.23 -0.27
N LEU A 58 2.66 -23.88 0.83
CA LEU A 58 4.13 -23.76 0.89
C LEU A 58 4.83 -25.11 0.71
N GLU A 59 4.27 -26.19 1.30
CA GLU A 59 4.78 -27.54 1.14
C GLU A 59 4.73 -27.99 -0.33
N LYS A 60 3.58 -27.80 -1.00
CA LYS A 60 3.43 -28.13 -2.43
C LYS A 60 4.35 -27.31 -3.32
N MET A 61 4.56 -26.03 -3.00
CA MET A 61 5.45 -25.16 -3.75
C MET A 61 6.93 -25.55 -3.61
N SER A 62 7.33 -26.04 -2.45
CA SER A 62 8.72 -26.36 -2.11
C SER A 62 9.72 -25.25 -2.47
N ASP A 63 9.33 -24.00 -2.27
CA ASP A 63 10.10 -22.81 -2.66
C ASP A 63 10.82 -22.20 -1.45
N SER A 64 12.13 -22.31 -1.41
CA SER A 64 12.99 -21.86 -0.28
C SER A 64 12.97 -20.34 -0.05
N ARG A 65 12.40 -19.56 -0.96
CA ARG A 65 12.21 -18.11 -0.79
C ARG A 65 11.13 -17.79 0.24
N PHE A 66 10.27 -18.74 0.59
CA PHE A 66 9.10 -18.54 1.44
C PHE A 66 9.34 -19.08 2.84
N ARG A 67 8.96 -18.29 3.84
CA ARG A 67 8.91 -18.69 5.25
C ARG A 67 7.53 -18.41 5.81
N TYR A 68 7.12 -19.16 6.83
CA TYR A 68 5.84 -19.00 7.49
C TYR A 68 6.01 -18.75 8.98
N ILE A 69 5.25 -17.81 9.49
CA ILE A 69 5.16 -17.47 10.92
C ILE A 69 3.69 -17.39 11.29
N ARG A 70 3.31 -18.08 12.36
CA ARG A 70 2.01 -17.89 13.01
C ARG A 70 2.18 -17.18 14.33
N LEU A 71 1.40 -16.12 14.53
CA LEU A 71 1.37 -15.37 15.78
C LEU A 71 0.47 -16.08 16.82
N GLU A 72 0.81 -15.94 18.08
CA GLU A 72 0.02 -16.51 19.18
C GLU A 72 -1.27 -15.75 19.46
N LYS A 73 -1.26 -14.42 19.16
CA LYS A 73 -2.41 -13.52 19.32
C LYS A 73 -2.53 -12.57 18.15
N ASN A 74 -3.77 -12.11 17.89
CA ASN A 74 -4.02 -11.11 16.87
C ASN A 74 -3.42 -9.74 17.28
N CYS A 75 -2.43 -9.28 16.50
CA CYS A 75 -1.75 -8.01 16.65
C CYS A 75 -2.20 -6.95 15.61
N GLY A 76 -3.12 -7.32 14.70
CA GLY A 76 -3.55 -6.49 13.58
C GLY A 76 -2.55 -6.46 12.42
N GLN A 77 -2.95 -5.86 11.30
CA GLN A 77 -2.14 -5.80 10.08
C GLN A 77 -0.73 -5.23 10.35
N THR A 78 -0.62 -4.14 11.10
CA THR A 78 0.67 -3.51 11.41
C THR A 78 1.57 -4.43 12.24
N GLY A 79 1.03 -5.13 13.24
CA GLY A 79 1.78 -6.08 14.05
C GLY A 79 2.30 -7.26 13.22
N ALA A 80 1.47 -7.82 12.33
CA ALA A 80 1.87 -8.88 11.42
C ALA A 80 2.98 -8.40 10.45
N ILE A 81 2.84 -7.22 9.86
CA ILE A 81 3.84 -6.63 8.97
C ILE A 81 5.15 -6.37 9.71
N ARG A 82 5.10 -5.79 10.92
CA ARG A 82 6.30 -5.58 11.75
C ARG A 82 7.03 -6.90 12.02
N ARG A 83 6.31 -7.94 12.37
CA ARG A 83 6.89 -9.28 12.60
C ARG A 83 7.55 -9.80 11.33
N GLY A 84 6.90 -9.66 10.17
CA GLY A 84 7.47 -10.06 8.89
C GLY A 84 8.73 -9.28 8.51
N ILE A 85 8.75 -7.95 8.69
CA ILE A 85 9.93 -7.10 8.43
C ILE A 85 11.12 -7.52 9.30
N ALA A 86 10.89 -7.90 10.56
CA ALA A 86 11.96 -8.33 11.47
C ALA A 86 12.73 -9.58 10.98
N GLU A 87 12.08 -10.42 10.17
CA GLU A 87 12.68 -11.61 9.54
C GLU A 87 13.44 -11.30 8.23
N LEU A 88 13.22 -10.13 7.66
CA LEU A 88 13.81 -9.74 6.38
C LEU A 88 15.16 -9.02 6.58
N ARG A 89 16.03 -9.12 5.58
CA ARG A 89 17.32 -8.40 5.51
C ARG A 89 17.53 -7.84 4.10
N THR A 90 16.49 -7.20 3.58
CA THR A 90 16.43 -6.70 2.20
C THR A 90 16.35 -5.18 2.18
N PRO A 91 16.94 -4.48 1.19
CA PRO A 91 16.90 -3.01 1.13
C PRO A 91 15.53 -2.45 0.75
N PHE A 92 14.67 -3.27 0.11
CA PHE A 92 13.31 -2.91 -0.26
C PHE A 92 12.33 -3.90 0.37
N VAL A 93 11.12 -3.40 0.70
CA VAL A 93 10.04 -4.22 1.24
C VAL A 93 8.71 -3.88 0.58
N CYS A 94 7.90 -4.91 0.37
CA CYS A 94 6.52 -4.82 -0.09
C CYS A 94 5.61 -5.55 0.88
N PHE A 95 4.34 -5.14 0.92
CA PHE A 95 3.31 -5.76 1.75
C PHE A 95 2.17 -6.21 0.85
N LEU A 96 1.80 -7.48 0.93
CA LEU A 96 0.68 -8.03 0.19
C LEU A 96 -0.40 -8.46 1.17
N ASP A 97 -1.60 -7.93 1.00
CA ASP A 97 -2.77 -8.37 1.74
C ASP A 97 -3.19 -9.76 1.23
N SER A 98 -3.55 -10.67 2.14
CA SER A 98 -3.77 -12.08 1.82
C SER A 98 -5.02 -12.37 0.99
N ASP A 99 -5.85 -11.36 0.75
CA ASP A 99 -7.04 -11.39 -0.13
C ASP A 99 -6.77 -10.79 -1.53
N ASP A 100 -5.63 -10.13 -1.74
CA ASP A 100 -5.24 -9.51 -3.00
C ASP A 100 -4.30 -10.38 -3.84
N VAL A 101 -4.06 -9.99 -5.09
CA VAL A 101 -3.21 -10.72 -6.04
C VAL A 101 -2.32 -9.76 -6.82
N TRP A 102 -1.01 -9.98 -6.80
CA TRP A 102 -0.07 -9.25 -7.65
C TRP A 102 0.02 -9.81 -9.05
N TYR A 103 0.23 -8.94 -10.04
CA TYR A 103 0.66 -9.33 -11.37
C TYR A 103 2.16 -9.64 -11.40
N GLU A 104 2.58 -10.41 -12.37
CA GLU A 104 3.93 -11.01 -12.40
C GLU A 104 5.06 -9.98 -12.44
N ASN A 105 4.80 -8.77 -12.96
CA ASN A 105 5.74 -7.66 -13.09
C ASN A 105 5.69 -6.65 -11.95
N PHE A 106 4.90 -6.86 -10.89
CA PHE A 106 4.75 -5.91 -9.77
C PHE A 106 6.12 -5.51 -9.18
N VAL A 107 6.90 -6.49 -8.71
CA VAL A 107 8.21 -6.23 -8.10
C VAL A 107 9.18 -5.59 -9.10
N GLU A 108 9.16 -6.02 -10.36
CA GLU A 108 10.03 -5.48 -11.42
C GLU A 108 9.77 -3.99 -11.66
N ARG A 109 8.50 -3.59 -11.82
CA ARG A 109 8.11 -2.21 -12.10
C ARG A 109 8.45 -1.27 -10.95
N HIS A 110 8.11 -1.68 -9.73
CA HIS A 110 8.44 -0.91 -8.54
C HIS A 110 9.94 -0.77 -8.34
N LEU A 111 10.69 -1.85 -8.50
CA LEU A 111 12.15 -1.82 -8.37
C LEU A 111 12.79 -0.94 -9.44
N ALA A 112 12.32 -1.03 -10.69
CA ALA A 112 12.78 -0.17 -11.78
C ALA A 112 12.52 1.32 -11.47
N ALA A 113 11.35 1.67 -10.93
CA ALA A 113 11.02 3.04 -10.53
C ALA A 113 11.98 3.56 -9.44
N HIS A 114 12.32 2.73 -8.45
CA HIS A 114 13.29 3.10 -7.41
C HIS A 114 14.72 3.26 -7.95
N LEU A 115 15.16 2.37 -8.84
CA LEU A 115 16.56 2.32 -9.28
C LEU A 115 16.86 3.31 -10.40
N ASN A 116 15.85 3.73 -11.18
CA ASN A 116 16.00 4.69 -12.28
C ASN A 116 15.64 6.12 -11.88
N ALA A 117 15.22 6.38 -10.65
CA ALA A 117 14.98 7.73 -10.18
C ALA A 117 16.31 8.49 -9.98
N ASP A 118 16.38 9.73 -10.48
CA ASP A 118 17.54 10.62 -10.33
C ASP A 118 17.67 11.21 -8.91
N PHE A 119 16.75 10.88 -8.03
CA PHE A 119 16.69 11.36 -6.64
C PHE A 119 16.17 10.24 -5.73
N PRO A 120 16.50 10.29 -4.43
CA PRO A 120 15.99 9.33 -3.46
C PRO A 120 14.47 9.41 -3.35
N VAL A 121 13.79 8.26 -3.42
CA VAL A 121 12.37 8.12 -3.12
C VAL A 121 12.18 7.13 -1.97
N ALA A 122 11.24 7.44 -1.07
CA ALA A 122 10.96 6.58 0.07
C ALA A 122 10.13 5.35 -0.34
N PHE A 123 9.20 5.54 -1.28
CA PHE A 123 8.32 4.48 -1.75
C PHE A 123 7.82 4.75 -3.16
N THR A 124 7.29 3.70 -3.77
CA THR A 124 6.56 3.73 -5.02
C THR A 124 5.20 3.09 -4.82
N TYR A 125 4.19 3.51 -5.57
CA TYR A 125 2.86 2.90 -5.56
C TYR A 125 2.27 2.85 -6.96
N CYS A 126 1.33 1.93 -7.18
CA CYS A 126 0.73 1.67 -8.48
C CYS A 126 -0.80 1.72 -8.42
N ASP A 127 -1.44 1.64 -9.59
CA ASP A 127 -2.87 1.47 -9.71
C ASP A 127 -3.30 0.02 -9.49
N SER A 128 -4.61 -0.22 -9.42
CA SER A 128 -5.20 -1.53 -9.19
C SER A 128 -6.34 -1.82 -10.16
N HIS A 129 -6.51 -3.10 -10.48
CA HIS A 129 -7.78 -3.62 -10.95
C HIS A 129 -8.63 -4.07 -9.75
N PHE A 130 -9.95 -4.16 -9.96
CA PHE A 130 -10.88 -4.70 -8.97
C PHE A 130 -11.38 -6.06 -9.42
N ILE A 131 -11.35 -7.03 -8.52
CA ILE A 131 -11.90 -8.37 -8.74
C ILE A 131 -12.92 -8.71 -7.66
N ASN A 132 -13.89 -9.58 -7.98
CA ASN A 132 -14.80 -10.15 -6.98
C ASN A 132 -14.15 -11.30 -6.20
N GLY A 133 -14.92 -11.94 -5.30
CA GLY A 133 -14.48 -13.11 -4.54
C GLY A 133 -13.96 -14.25 -5.42
N ASP A 134 -14.54 -14.44 -6.60
CA ASP A 134 -14.20 -15.51 -7.54
C ASP A 134 -13.04 -15.14 -8.48
N GLY A 135 -12.54 -13.91 -8.41
CA GLY A 135 -11.42 -13.40 -9.23
C GLY A 135 -11.86 -12.80 -10.56
N GLU A 136 -13.16 -12.56 -10.78
CA GLU A 136 -13.65 -11.89 -11.98
C GLU A 136 -13.45 -10.38 -11.90
N LEU A 137 -13.02 -9.76 -13.01
CA LEU A 137 -12.80 -8.32 -13.10
C LEU A 137 -14.10 -7.54 -12.95
N LEU A 138 -14.11 -6.59 -12.03
CA LEU A 138 -15.24 -5.68 -11.78
C LEU A 138 -14.96 -4.28 -12.33
N ALA A 139 -13.73 -3.79 -12.22
CA ALA A 139 -13.31 -2.49 -12.72
C ALA A 139 -11.81 -2.45 -12.97
N GLY A 140 -11.37 -1.62 -13.91
CA GLY A 140 -10.01 -1.53 -14.41
C GLY A 140 -9.28 -0.25 -14.05
N THR A 141 -9.58 0.40 -12.94
CA THR A 141 -8.95 1.69 -12.64
C THR A 141 -8.84 1.96 -11.15
N ALA A 142 -7.93 2.86 -10.82
CA ALA A 142 -7.76 3.41 -9.51
C ALA A 142 -9.02 4.13 -9.01
N TRP A 143 -9.63 3.58 -8.00
CA TRP A 143 -10.83 4.13 -7.35
C TRP A 143 -10.50 5.15 -6.24
N TRP A 144 -9.23 5.35 -5.97
CA TRP A 144 -8.72 6.27 -4.94
C TRP A 144 -8.83 7.73 -5.33
N PHE A 145 -9.11 8.01 -6.61
CA PHE A 145 -9.29 9.35 -7.11
C PHE A 145 -10.72 9.84 -6.87
N GLU A 146 -10.85 11.06 -6.36
CA GLU A 146 -12.16 11.72 -6.28
C GLU A 146 -12.79 11.81 -7.67
N LEU A 147 -14.03 11.35 -7.82
CA LEU A 147 -14.80 11.48 -9.04
C LEU A 147 -15.78 12.67 -8.92
N PRO A 148 -15.90 13.49 -9.98
CA PRO A 148 -15.03 13.57 -11.15
C PRO A 148 -13.63 14.07 -10.78
N PRO A 149 -12.59 13.69 -11.50
CA PRO A 149 -11.24 14.16 -11.23
C PRO A 149 -11.21 15.68 -11.33
N LYS A 150 -10.90 16.35 -10.24
CA LYS A 150 -10.91 17.83 -10.15
C LYS A 150 -9.67 18.46 -10.79
N HIS A 151 -8.68 17.64 -11.18
CA HIS A 151 -7.40 18.10 -11.72
C HIS A 151 -7.01 17.29 -12.95
N GLU A 152 -6.50 17.98 -13.97
CA GLU A 152 -5.95 17.35 -15.19
C GLU A 152 -4.79 16.38 -14.94
N GLN A 153 -4.20 16.42 -13.74
CA GLN A 153 -3.12 15.51 -13.33
C GLN A 153 -3.60 14.07 -13.11
N HIS A 154 -4.88 13.88 -12.91
CA HIS A 154 -5.54 12.58 -12.83
C HIS A 154 -6.22 12.32 -14.17
N ARG A 155 -5.45 12.10 -15.22
CA ARG A 155 -6.04 11.50 -16.41
C ARG A 155 -6.61 10.17 -15.99
N PRO A 156 -7.93 9.92 -16.17
CA PRO A 156 -8.43 8.57 -16.12
C PRO A 156 -7.56 7.80 -17.11
N ILE A 157 -6.90 6.75 -16.65
CA ILE A 157 -6.31 5.79 -17.56
C ILE A 157 -7.51 5.30 -18.34
N GLU A 158 -7.61 5.68 -19.62
CA GLU A 158 -8.61 5.04 -20.47
C GLU A 158 -8.27 3.56 -20.40
N PRO A 159 -9.18 2.71 -19.88
CA PRO A 159 -8.87 1.31 -19.77
C PRO A 159 -8.66 0.81 -21.20
N ASP A 160 -7.41 0.57 -21.55
CA ASP A 160 -7.13 -0.26 -22.69
C ASP A 160 -7.69 -1.64 -22.33
N ALA A 161 -8.83 -1.98 -22.90
CA ALA A 161 -9.52 -3.22 -22.61
C ALA A 161 -8.66 -4.46 -23.00
N ALA A 162 -7.70 -4.28 -23.89
CA ALA A 162 -6.82 -5.36 -24.31
C ALA A 162 -5.92 -5.86 -23.16
N PRO A 163 -5.25 -5.02 -22.35
CA PRO A 163 -4.53 -5.48 -21.16
C PRO A 163 -5.38 -6.19 -20.13
N LEU A 164 -6.65 -5.77 -19.96
CA LEU A 164 -7.57 -6.42 -19.02
C LEU A 164 -7.97 -7.83 -19.49
N ILE A 165 -8.27 -7.98 -20.78
CA ILE A 165 -8.60 -9.26 -21.37
C ILE A 165 -7.36 -10.18 -21.36
N GLU A 166 -6.20 -9.66 -21.71
CA GLU A 166 -4.95 -10.40 -21.73
C GLU A 166 -4.52 -10.79 -20.30
N ALA A 167 -4.69 -9.92 -19.31
CA ALA A 167 -4.42 -10.23 -17.91
C ALA A 167 -5.33 -11.34 -17.39
N ALA A 168 -6.62 -11.27 -17.69
CA ALA A 168 -7.58 -12.32 -17.34
C ALA A 168 -7.25 -13.67 -18.02
N ALA A 169 -6.69 -13.62 -19.24
CA ALA A 169 -6.23 -14.80 -19.97
C ALA A 169 -4.81 -15.28 -19.57
N GLY A 170 -4.12 -14.59 -18.66
CA GLY A 170 -2.72 -14.85 -18.32
C GLY A 170 -1.72 -14.39 -19.39
N LEU A 171 -2.14 -13.53 -20.32
CA LEU A 171 -1.36 -13.02 -21.45
C LEU A 171 -1.05 -11.51 -21.33
N ALA A 172 -1.06 -10.98 -20.11
CA ALA A 172 -0.91 -9.55 -19.88
C ALA A 172 0.33 -8.96 -20.57
N ARG A 173 0.09 -7.99 -21.46
CA ARG A 173 1.14 -7.12 -22.00
C ARG A 173 1.18 -5.84 -21.20
N PHE A 174 2.33 -5.59 -20.58
CA PHE A 174 2.53 -4.39 -19.79
C PHE A 174 3.24 -3.32 -20.63
N PRO A 175 2.86 -2.04 -20.49
CA PRO A 175 3.58 -0.96 -21.16
C PRO A 175 5.06 -1.00 -20.76
N GLN A 176 5.95 -0.85 -21.73
CA GLN A 176 7.40 -0.91 -21.46
C GLN A 176 7.86 0.25 -20.57
N ASN A 177 7.21 1.42 -20.72
CA ASN A 177 7.50 2.62 -19.93
C ASN A 177 6.18 3.22 -19.44
N PRO A 178 5.65 2.78 -18.28
CA PRO A 178 4.45 3.39 -17.72
C PRO A 178 4.71 4.86 -17.35
N ALA A 179 3.69 5.71 -17.49
CA ALA A 179 3.77 7.06 -16.99
C ALA A 179 3.98 7.04 -15.47
N MET A 180 4.80 7.97 -14.96
CA MET A 180 5.10 8.08 -13.54
C MET A 180 4.93 9.53 -13.09
N THR A 181 4.49 9.73 -11.85
CA THR A 181 4.38 11.05 -11.22
C THR A 181 5.17 11.08 -9.92
N LEU A 182 6.03 12.09 -9.78
CA LEU A 182 6.73 12.35 -8.53
C LEU A 182 5.85 13.14 -7.57
N HIS A 183 5.75 12.67 -6.34
CA HIS A 183 5.16 13.36 -5.21
C HIS A 183 6.26 13.77 -4.21
N GLY A 184 6.81 14.96 -4.39
CA GLY A 184 7.90 15.47 -3.54
C GLY A 184 7.46 16.10 -2.23
N HIS A 185 6.15 16.33 -2.04
CA HIS A 185 5.58 16.94 -0.84
C HIS A 185 4.13 16.52 -0.66
N TRP A 186 3.67 16.55 0.59
CA TRP A 186 2.29 16.27 0.94
C TRP A 186 1.37 17.45 0.59
N THR A 187 0.16 17.14 0.11
CA THR A 187 -0.91 18.12 -0.16
C THR A 187 -2.20 17.68 0.54
N PRO A 188 -3.16 18.59 0.78
CA PRO A 188 -4.47 18.23 1.34
C PRO A 188 -5.28 17.22 0.50
N THR A 189 -4.96 17.10 -0.78
CA THR A 189 -5.56 16.14 -1.73
C THR A 189 -4.73 14.88 -1.87
N TRP A 190 -3.69 14.69 -1.01
CA TRP A 190 -2.87 13.50 -1.02
C TRP A 190 -3.72 12.26 -0.78
N SER A 191 -3.56 11.32 -1.66
CA SER A 191 -4.17 10.00 -1.60
C SER A 191 -3.17 8.97 -2.12
N SER A 192 -3.19 7.79 -1.57
CA SER A 192 -2.41 6.64 -2.03
C SER A 192 -3.30 5.41 -2.08
N ASN A 193 -2.80 4.35 -2.68
CA ASN A 193 -3.48 3.06 -2.75
C ASN A 193 -3.28 2.24 -1.46
N SER A 194 -3.78 0.99 -1.40
CA SER A 194 -3.55 0.09 -0.27
C SER A 194 -2.08 -0.30 -0.12
N THR A 195 -1.70 -0.90 1.01
CA THR A 195 -0.35 -1.44 1.23
C THR A 195 0.07 -2.42 0.14
N ALA A 196 -0.87 -3.19 -0.42
CA ALA A 196 -0.61 -4.15 -1.49
C ALA A 196 -0.15 -3.51 -2.81
N ALA A 197 -0.35 -2.21 -2.99
CA ALA A 197 0.08 -1.44 -4.15
C ALA A 197 1.49 -0.84 -4.01
N MET A 198 2.23 -1.07 -2.91
CA MET A 198 3.39 -0.26 -2.57
C MET A 198 4.67 -1.06 -2.42
N MET A 199 5.78 -0.43 -2.80
CA MET A 199 7.14 -0.85 -2.43
C MET A 199 7.83 0.28 -1.69
N PHE A 200 8.48 -0.05 -0.59
CA PHE A 200 9.19 0.90 0.27
C PHE A 200 10.68 0.61 0.35
N ARG A 201 11.46 1.65 0.59
CA ARG A 201 12.80 1.48 1.15
C ARG A 201 12.66 1.01 2.59
N ARG A 202 13.32 -0.10 2.93
CA ARG A 202 13.23 -0.69 4.26
C ARG A 202 13.77 0.22 5.35
N ASP A 203 14.90 0.88 5.10
CA ASP A 203 15.52 1.85 6.04
C ASP A 203 14.54 2.97 6.43
N ILE A 204 13.73 3.44 5.48
CA ILE A 204 12.70 4.45 5.75
C ILE A 204 11.56 3.84 6.57
N VAL A 205 11.08 2.64 6.23
CA VAL A 205 10.02 1.98 7.01
C VAL A 205 10.46 1.78 8.47
N GLU A 206 11.68 1.30 8.71
CA GLU A 206 12.23 1.12 10.06
C GLU A 206 12.37 2.47 10.80
N LEU A 207 12.69 3.54 10.08
CA LEU A 207 12.82 4.88 10.65
C LEU A 207 11.46 5.46 11.09
N VAL A 208 10.35 5.12 10.40
CA VAL A 208 9.05 5.77 10.61
C VAL A 208 8.00 4.90 11.29
N LEU A 209 8.14 3.57 11.33
CA LEU A 209 7.17 2.70 12.02
C LEU A 209 7.09 3.07 13.50
N PRO A 210 5.88 3.23 14.08
CA PRO A 210 5.72 3.48 15.51
C PRO A 210 6.20 2.28 16.34
N ASP A 211 6.54 2.49 17.60
CA ASP A 211 7.18 1.46 18.44
C ASP A 211 6.20 0.38 18.93
N GLY A 212 4.90 0.72 19.07
CA GLY A 212 3.85 -0.17 19.55
C GLY A 212 2.94 -0.74 18.44
N ASP A 213 2.40 -1.93 18.64
CA ASP A 213 1.44 -2.56 17.72
C ASP A 213 0.01 -2.05 17.94
N GLU A 214 -0.30 -1.60 19.14
CA GLU A 214 -1.64 -1.14 19.51
C GLU A 214 -1.97 0.26 18.97
N GLU A 215 -0.93 1.07 18.68
CA GLU A 215 -1.10 2.46 18.25
C GLU A 215 -1.68 2.57 16.84
N LEU A 216 -1.36 1.61 15.95
CA LEU A 216 -1.80 1.59 14.56
C LEU A 216 -2.14 0.16 14.11
N ARG A 217 -3.34 -0.32 14.42
CA ARG A 217 -3.78 -1.66 14.00
C ARG A 217 -4.25 -1.72 12.55
N LEU A 218 -4.71 -0.60 12.00
CA LEU A 218 -5.24 -0.43 10.63
C LEU A 218 -4.71 0.87 10.02
N TYR A 219 -4.89 1.04 8.71
CA TYR A 219 -4.47 2.24 7.96
C TYR A 219 -2.95 2.44 7.88
N LEU A 220 -2.21 1.34 7.88
CA LEU A 220 -0.76 1.37 7.69
C LEU A 220 -0.37 1.99 6.35
N ASP A 221 -1.16 1.75 5.31
CA ASP A 221 -1.07 2.38 3.99
C ASP A 221 -1.08 3.91 4.08
N PHE A 222 -2.10 4.46 4.72
CA PHE A 222 -2.25 5.90 4.90
C PHE A 222 -1.12 6.49 5.78
N TYR A 223 -0.74 5.79 6.84
CA TYR A 223 0.36 6.19 7.72
C TYR A 223 1.70 6.24 6.98
N LEU A 224 2.13 5.10 6.39
CA LEU A 224 3.44 4.99 5.75
C LEU A 224 3.57 5.92 4.55
N SER A 225 2.59 5.90 3.63
CA SER A 225 2.64 6.72 2.44
C SER A 225 2.67 8.22 2.78
N THR A 226 1.83 8.66 3.73
CA THR A 226 1.80 10.05 4.19
C THR A 226 3.13 10.44 4.83
N PHE A 227 3.67 9.63 5.74
CA PHE A 227 4.93 9.91 6.38
C PHE A 227 6.08 9.98 5.35
N CYS A 228 6.15 9.01 4.45
CA CYS A 228 7.17 8.98 3.40
C CYS A 228 7.13 10.22 2.51
N VAL A 229 5.95 10.68 2.11
CA VAL A 229 5.80 11.92 1.31
C VAL A 229 6.21 13.16 2.10
N LEU A 230 5.93 13.21 3.40
CA LEU A 230 6.35 14.32 4.26
C LEU A 230 7.87 14.46 4.37
N ILE A 231 8.60 13.33 4.43
CA ILE A 231 10.03 13.34 4.74
C ILE A 231 10.94 13.21 3.50
N VAL A 232 10.54 12.44 2.48
CA VAL A 232 11.38 12.17 1.30
C VAL A 232 10.61 12.40 0.00
N GLY A 233 9.48 11.73 -0.17
CA GLY A 233 8.69 11.71 -1.39
C GLY A 233 8.45 10.29 -1.90
N GLY A 234 7.62 10.18 -2.94
CA GLY A 234 7.27 8.91 -3.58
C GLY A 234 6.97 9.05 -5.06
N ILE A 235 6.87 7.92 -5.76
CA ILE A 235 6.52 7.85 -7.18
C ILE A 235 5.22 7.07 -7.34
N ALA A 236 4.25 7.65 -8.06
CA ALA A 236 3.10 6.94 -8.61
C ALA A 236 3.48 6.30 -9.94
N ILE A 237 3.21 5.02 -10.10
CA ILE A 237 3.32 4.27 -11.35
C ILE A 237 1.91 4.14 -11.92
N HIS A 238 1.64 4.78 -13.06
CA HIS A 238 0.31 4.77 -13.70
C HIS A 238 0.08 3.47 -14.48
N GLU A 239 0.16 2.35 -13.79
CA GLU A 239 -0.06 1.01 -14.29
C GLU A 239 -0.73 0.19 -13.20
N ALA A 240 -1.77 -0.58 -13.54
CA ALA A 240 -2.38 -1.51 -12.60
C ALA A 240 -1.48 -2.75 -12.47
N LEU A 241 -0.81 -2.89 -11.33
CA LEU A 241 0.14 -3.97 -11.08
C LEU A 241 -0.39 -5.02 -10.09
N TYR A 242 -1.60 -4.83 -9.59
CA TYR A 242 -2.25 -5.81 -8.72
C TYR A 242 -3.77 -5.75 -8.87
N ALA A 243 -4.44 -6.80 -8.40
CA ALA A 243 -5.88 -6.90 -8.31
C ALA A 243 -6.32 -6.82 -6.84
N TYR A 244 -7.10 -5.79 -6.52
CA TYR A 244 -7.77 -5.62 -5.24
C TYR A 244 -9.05 -6.45 -5.21
N ARG A 245 -9.20 -7.32 -4.21
CA ARG A 245 -10.34 -8.22 -4.12
C ARG A 245 -11.46 -7.65 -3.26
N MET A 246 -12.68 -7.63 -3.81
CA MET A 246 -13.90 -7.26 -3.12
C MET A 246 -14.75 -8.50 -2.85
N HIS A 247 -14.84 -8.92 -1.59
CA HIS A 247 -15.53 -10.17 -1.21
C HIS A 247 -16.57 -9.98 -0.09
N GLY A 248 -16.96 -8.75 0.19
CA GLY A 248 -17.99 -8.41 1.17
C GLY A 248 -17.59 -8.52 2.65
N LYS A 249 -16.37 -9.01 2.93
CA LYS A 249 -15.75 -9.01 4.28
C LYS A 249 -14.59 -8.04 4.40
N ASN A 250 -14.35 -7.24 3.35
CA ASN A 250 -13.31 -6.21 3.37
C ASN A 250 -13.60 -5.17 4.44
N LYS A 251 -12.58 -4.74 5.18
CA LYS A 251 -12.73 -3.74 6.26
C LYS A 251 -13.08 -2.34 5.75
N HIS A 252 -12.77 -2.04 4.50
CA HIS A 252 -12.88 -0.68 3.92
C HIS A 252 -13.78 -0.58 2.69
N SER A 253 -14.18 -1.69 2.07
CA SER A 253 -15.00 -1.72 0.86
C SER A 253 -16.19 -2.66 1.06
N ASP A 254 -17.23 -2.16 1.73
CA ASP A 254 -18.47 -2.86 2.04
C ASP A 254 -19.63 -2.49 1.08
N GLY A 255 -19.35 -1.77 0.00
CA GLY A 255 -20.35 -1.31 -0.95
C GLY A 255 -20.25 -1.97 -2.32
N VAL A 256 -21.40 -2.13 -2.97
CA VAL A 256 -21.47 -2.51 -4.39
C VAL A 256 -20.87 -1.37 -5.22
N MET A 257 -19.87 -1.68 -6.03
CA MET A 257 -19.30 -0.72 -6.98
C MET A 257 -20.27 -0.49 -8.14
N LEU A 258 -20.90 0.69 -8.16
CA LEU A 258 -21.60 1.19 -9.34
C LEU A 258 -20.71 2.22 -10.02
N GLY A 259 -20.26 1.95 -11.22
CA GLY A 259 -19.48 2.88 -12.03
C GLY A 259 -18.09 3.21 -11.50
N GLY A 260 -17.46 2.31 -10.73
CA GLY A 260 -16.10 2.48 -10.24
C GLY A 260 -15.95 3.37 -8.99
N ALA A 261 -17.05 3.83 -8.39
CA ALA A 261 -17.00 4.60 -7.15
C ALA A 261 -17.26 3.72 -5.93
N SER A 262 -16.30 3.62 -5.03
CA SER A 262 -16.52 3.04 -3.72
C SER A 262 -17.43 3.94 -2.86
N GLN A 263 -18.36 3.35 -2.11
CA GLN A 263 -19.19 4.10 -1.15
C GLN A 263 -18.42 4.57 0.10
N THR A 264 -17.10 4.39 0.17
CA THR A 264 -16.26 4.87 1.28
C THR A 264 -16.31 6.39 1.46
N SER A 265 -16.82 7.15 0.49
CA SER A 265 -17.06 8.59 0.60
C SER A 265 -17.96 9.00 1.76
N ARG A 266 -18.70 8.06 2.41
CA ARG A 266 -19.53 8.32 3.59
C ARG A 266 -18.81 8.15 4.92
N LYS A 267 -17.62 7.56 4.95
CA LYS A 267 -16.84 7.46 6.20
C LYS A 267 -16.36 8.85 6.64
N ASN A 268 -16.58 9.13 7.91
CA ASN A 268 -15.96 10.33 8.51
C ASN A 268 -14.46 10.07 8.73
N TRP A 269 -13.64 10.52 7.80
CA TRP A 269 -12.18 10.35 7.85
C TRP A 269 -11.48 11.23 8.89
N ALA A 270 -12.17 12.24 9.45
CA ALA A 270 -11.54 13.18 10.37
C ALA A 270 -10.91 12.51 11.61
N PRO A 271 -11.54 11.54 12.31
CA PRO A 271 -10.91 10.84 13.42
C PRO A 271 -9.68 10.03 13.01
N ILE A 272 -9.76 9.33 11.87
CA ILE A 272 -8.65 8.53 11.34
C ILE A 272 -7.48 9.44 10.98
N THR A 273 -7.75 10.54 10.29
CA THR A 273 -6.75 11.56 9.97
C THR A 273 -6.08 12.11 11.22
N GLN A 274 -6.86 12.43 12.26
CA GLN A 274 -6.32 12.91 13.53
C GLN A 274 -5.42 11.87 14.20
N GLN A 275 -5.83 10.60 14.19
CA GLN A 275 -5.03 9.50 14.75
C GLN A 275 -3.72 9.34 13.99
N VAL A 276 -3.78 9.21 12.66
CA VAL A 276 -2.60 8.98 11.81
C VAL A 276 -1.62 10.16 11.92
N PHE A 277 -2.08 11.40 11.77
CA PHE A 277 -1.20 12.56 11.90
C PHE A 277 -0.69 12.77 13.33
N GLY A 278 -1.46 12.38 14.35
CA GLY A 278 -1.02 12.35 15.74
C GLY A 278 0.17 11.42 15.94
N LEU A 279 0.09 10.19 15.40
CA LEU A 279 1.18 9.21 15.46
C LEU A 279 2.40 9.66 14.66
N ILE A 280 2.21 10.27 13.48
CA ILE A 280 3.31 10.83 12.68
C ILE A 280 4.03 11.91 13.50
N LEU A 281 3.30 12.82 14.13
CA LEU A 281 3.87 13.89 14.96
C LEU A 281 4.64 13.32 16.16
N ASP A 282 4.11 12.29 16.80
CA ASP A 282 4.76 11.61 17.93
C ASP A 282 6.11 11.00 17.50
N VAL A 283 6.16 10.28 16.39
CA VAL A 283 7.41 9.71 15.85
C VAL A 283 8.37 10.81 15.40
N LEU A 284 7.90 11.89 14.75
CA LEU A 284 8.73 13.05 14.39
C LEU A 284 9.41 13.66 15.62
N ASN A 285 8.71 13.72 16.75
CA ASN A 285 9.25 14.25 17.99
C ASN A 285 10.17 13.25 18.70
N LYS A 286 9.75 12.00 18.87
CA LYS A 286 10.52 10.96 19.57
C LYS A 286 11.84 10.64 18.87
N ARG A 287 11.85 10.61 17.53
CA ARG A 287 13.02 10.27 16.72
C ARG A 287 13.67 11.51 16.07
N ARG A 288 13.47 12.69 16.67
CA ARG A 288 13.88 13.98 16.11
C ARG A 288 15.34 14.01 15.65
N GLU A 289 16.28 13.58 16.51
CA GLU A 289 17.70 13.61 16.20
C GLU A 289 18.04 12.72 15.02
N THR A 290 17.62 11.46 15.02
CA THR A 290 17.83 10.50 13.94
C THR A 290 17.21 10.98 12.63
N LEU A 291 16.00 11.56 12.68
CA LEU A 291 15.34 12.10 11.52
C LEU A 291 16.08 13.32 10.96
N ILE A 292 16.55 14.24 11.80
CA ILE A 292 17.34 15.39 11.37
C ILE A 292 18.66 14.95 10.72
N GLU A 293 19.33 13.94 11.26
CA GLU A 293 20.53 13.37 10.66
C GLU A 293 20.25 12.77 9.28
N SER A 294 19.08 12.13 9.11
CA SER A 294 18.70 11.43 7.88
C SER A 294 18.20 12.35 6.78
N ILE A 295 17.38 13.37 7.11
CA ILE A 295 16.64 14.20 6.13
C ILE A 295 16.96 15.71 6.25
N GLY A 296 17.74 16.12 7.20
CA GLY A 296 18.08 17.51 7.50
C GLY A 296 17.04 18.23 8.34
N SER A 297 17.49 19.25 9.10
CA SER A 297 16.65 20.00 10.04
C SER A 297 15.50 20.75 9.35
N MET A 298 15.75 21.31 8.16
CA MET A 298 14.74 22.06 7.41
C MET A 298 13.57 21.14 6.97
N ARG A 299 13.87 19.97 6.41
CA ARG A 299 12.84 19.01 5.98
C ARG A 299 12.05 18.47 7.16
N HIS A 300 12.72 18.16 8.27
CA HIS A 300 12.06 17.77 9.52
C HIS A 300 11.07 18.84 10.00
N GLN A 301 11.50 20.12 10.06
CA GLN A 301 10.62 21.21 10.49
C GLN A 301 9.42 21.42 9.53
N GLN A 302 9.64 21.30 8.23
CA GLN A 302 8.56 21.34 7.23
C GLN A 302 7.54 20.21 7.47
N ALA A 303 8.00 18.99 7.73
CA ALA A 303 7.12 17.86 8.05
C ALA A 303 6.26 18.14 9.29
N VAL A 304 6.86 18.60 10.40
CA VAL A 304 6.15 18.99 11.63
C VAL A 304 5.10 20.07 11.35
N ASN A 305 5.46 21.13 10.62
CA ASN A 305 4.53 22.21 10.27
C ASN A 305 3.36 21.72 9.42
N THR A 306 3.64 20.85 8.45
CA THR A 306 2.62 20.27 7.57
C THR A 306 1.66 19.37 8.34
N VAL A 307 2.14 18.55 9.28
CA VAL A 307 1.30 17.73 10.16
C VAL A 307 0.37 18.61 11.00
N HIS A 308 0.88 19.66 11.63
CA HIS A 308 0.04 20.61 12.37
C HIS A 308 -1.01 21.30 11.49
N PHE A 309 -0.65 21.64 10.26
CA PHE A 309 -1.60 22.20 9.29
C PHE A 309 -2.70 21.19 8.95
N ALA A 310 -2.35 19.94 8.59
CA ALA A 310 -3.29 18.89 8.23
C ALA A 310 -4.27 18.58 9.39
N MET A 311 -3.76 18.50 10.62
CA MET A 311 -4.59 18.29 11.81
C MET A 311 -5.59 19.43 12.04
N ARG A 312 -5.18 20.68 11.81
CA ARG A 312 -6.10 21.82 11.89
C ARG A 312 -7.19 21.78 10.82
N GLN A 313 -6.83 21.41 9.58
CA GLN A 313 -7.78 21.32 8.47
C GLN A 313 -8.82 20.22 8.74
N SER A 314 -8.41 19.05 9.19
CA SER A 314 -9.33 17.93 9.47
C SER A 314 -10.34 18.24 10.59
N ARG A 315 -9.98 19.09 11.55
CA ARG A 315 -10.92 19.58 12.59
C ARG A 315 -11.96 20.57 12.05
N ARG A 316 -11.61 21.33 11.01
CA ARG A 316 -12.49 22.34 10.40
C ARG A 316 -13.44 21.78 9.35
N ALA A 317 -13.10 20.65 8.73
CA ALA A 317 -13.85 20.04 7.65
C ALA A 317 -15.34 19.77 7.96
N PRO A 318 -15.77 19.33 9.17
CA PRO A 318 -17.17 19.04 9.44
C PRO A 318 -18.10 20.26 9.35
N TRP A 319 -17.63 21.44 9.76
CA TRP A 319 -18.46 22.64 9.69
C TRP A 319 -18.45 23.28 8.31
N LEU A 320 -17.34 23.20 7.58
CA LEU A 320 -17.25 23.68 6.19
C LEU A 320 -18.14 22.85 5.25
N GLN A 321 -18.19 21.54 5.43
CA GLN A 321 -19.10 20.64 4.70
C GLN A 321 -20.57 20.96 5.02
N ARG A 322 -20.89 21.28 6.29
CA ARG A 322 -22.24 21.75 6.68
C ARG A 322 -22.58 23.11 6.05
N LEU A 323 -21.63 24.04 6.00
CA LEU A 323 -21.81 25.35 5.38
C LEU A 323 -22.03 25.25 3.86
N LEU A 324 -21.20 24.44 3.18
CA LEU A 324 -21.35 24.16 1.75
C LEU A 324 -22.67 23.42 1.42
N ALA A 325 -23.11 22.51 2.29
CA ALA A 325 -24.40 21.84 2.14
C ALA A 325 -25.59 22.78 2.37
N LEU A 326 -25.44 23.84 3.15
CA LEU A 326 -26.47 24.89 3.33
C LEU A 326 -26.50 25.86 2.14
N LEU A 327 -25.34 26.18 1.58
CA LEU A 327 -25.22 27.07 0.42
C LEU A 327 -25.71 26.43 -0.90
N ASN A 328 -25.68 25.09 -0.98
CA ASN A 328 -26.20 24.35 -2.15
C ASN A 328 -27.71 24.00 -2.05
N LYS A 329 -28.42 24.50 -1.04
CA LYS A 329 -29.86 24.31 -0.86
C LYS A 329 -30.67 25.61 -1.10
N GLY A 330 -30.02 26.65 -1.64
CA GLY A 330 -30.68 27.91 -1.99
C GLY A 330 -30.90 28.11 -3.51
#